data_49363928cbe2576ebb1523b608ae91c3
#
_entry.id   49363928cbe2576ebb1523b608ae91c3
#
_cell.length_a   1.000
_cell.length_b   1.000
_cell.length_c   1.000
_cell.angle_alpha   90.00
_cell.angle_beta   90.00
_cell.angle_gamma   90.00
#
_symmetry.space_group_name_H-M   'P 1'
#
loop_
_entity.id
_entity.type
_entity.pdbx_description
1 polymer ?
#
loop_
_entity_poly.entity_id
_entity_poly.type
_entity_poly.pdbx_seq_one_letter_code
_entity_poly.pdbx_strand_id
1 'polypeptide(L)'
;TLMIDAGDNGKIKDKQHPDTTKRAGEWQAIYMKKVLEQVPGNGKVDYAMITHFHDDHMGAKLQMLPGKNGYGLSGITLVGELVGYNKLLDRAYPKYDFPSKKKVASANKGFMEEYHKFVEYQMSKGMKMEQFKVGALNQIKMVKNPKAYAKKFEIRNLAANGQVWTGKGTKAEKQYKGDPTLFDENVNSC
;
A
#
# COMPACT_ATOMS: atom_id res chain seq x y z
N THR A 1 -0.85 8.04 -11.93
CA THR A 1 -1.72 7.00 -11.34
C THR A 1 -1.41 6.81 -9.87
N LEU A 2 -2.47 6.64 -9.03
CA LEU A 2 -2.40 6.29 -7.62
C LEU A 2 -3.34 5.12 -7.37
N MET A 3 -2.82 4.05 -6.81
CA MET A 3 -3.59 2.90 -6.34
C MET A 3 -3.55 2.90 -4.80
N ILE A 4 -4.69 2.77 -4.16
CA ILE A 4 -4.82 2.68 -2.70
C ILE A 4 -5.40 1.32 -2.38
N ASP A 5 -4.67 0.54 -1.61
CA ASP A 5 -4.96 -0.82 -1.22
C ASP A 5 -5.13 -1.81 -2.40
N ALA A 6 -4.92 -3.07 -2.13
CA ALA A 6 -5.16 -4.18 -3.02
C ALA A 6 -5.47 -5.41 -2.16
N GLY A 7 -6.64 -5.39 -1.53
CA GLY A 7 -7.06 -6.46 -0.64
C GLY A 7 -7.35 -7.77 -1.35
N ASP A 8 -7.05 -8.86 -0.68
CA ASP A 8 -7.45 -10.21 -1.04
C ASP A 8 -7.42 -11.08 0.20
N ASN A 9 -8.57 -11.36 0.80
CA ASN A 9 -8.66 -12.20 1.99
C ASN A 9 -8.48 -13.71 1.70
N GLY A 10 -8.05 -14.06 0.50
CA GLY A 10 -7.79 -15.42 0.07
C GLY A 10 -9.04 -16.28 -0.16
N LYS A 11 -10.25 -15.74 -0.10
CA LYS A 11 -11.50 -16.47 -0.34
C LYS A 11 -12.13 -16.04 -1.65
N ILE A 12 -12.51 -17.00 -2.48
CA ILE A 12 -13.39 -16.79 -3.61
C ILE A 12 -14.82 -16.88 -3.09
N LYS A 13 -15.59 -15.84 -3.29
CA LYS A 13 -16.98 -15.75 -2.83
C LYS A 13 -17.92 -15.61 -4.03
N ASP A 14 -19.12 -16.10 -3.91
CA ASP A 14 -20.15 -16.05 -4.96
C ASP A 14 -20.43 -14.64 -5.48
N LYS A 15 -20.17 -13.62 -4.66
CA LYS A 15 -20.36 -12.21 -5.01
C LYS A 15 -19.09 -11.51 -5.51
N GLN A 16 -18.01 -12.25 -5.77
CA GLN A 16 -16.80 -11.65 -6.34
C GLN A 16 -17.04 -11.21 -7.79
N HIS A 17 -16.65 -9.99 -8.11
CA HIS A 17 -16.80 -9.44 -9.45
C HIS A 17 -15.45 -9.35 -10.17
N PRO A 18 -15.43 -9.52 -11.51
CA PRO A 18 -16.56 -9.87 -12.38
C PRO A 18 -17.06 -11.32 -12.22
N ASP A 19 -16.23 -12.24 -11.74
CA ASP A 19 -16.56 -13.63 -11.48
C ASP A 19 -15.52 -14.30 -10.57
N THR A 20 -15.63 -15.60 -10.34
CA THR A 20 -14.75 -16.37 -9.47
C THR A 20 -13.61 -17.12 -10.19
N THR A 21 -13.40 -16.87 -11.49
CA THR A 21 -12.37 -17.57 -12.29
C THR A 21 -10.95 -17.13 -11.97
N LYS A 22 -10.79 -15.95 -11.35
CA LYS A 22 -9.50 -15.38 -10.96
C LYS A 22 -9.54 -14.89 -9.51
N ARG A 23 -8.35 -14.71 -8.93
CA ARG A 23 -8.20 -14.08 -7.61
C ARG A 23 -8.49 -12.58 -7.72
N ALA A 24 -8.85 -11.98 -6.59
CA ALA A 24 -9.10 -10.54 -6.51
C ALA A 24 -7.92 -9.72 -7.04
N GLY A 25 -6.69 -10.05 -6.65
CA GLY A 25 -5.48 -9.38 -7.16
C GLY A 25 -5.24 -9.54 -8.67
N GLU A 26 -5.68 -10.64 -9.29
CA GLU A 26 -5.61 -10.80 -10.75
C GLU A 26 -6.60 -9.88 -11.47
N TRP A 27 -7.84 -9.76 -10.96
CA TRP A 27 -8.83 -8.82 -11.49
C TRP A 27 -8.40 -7.37 -11.33
N GLN A 28 -7.85 -7.04 -10.15
CA GLN A 28 -7.28 -5.72 -9.89
C GLN A 28 -6.15 -5.40 -10.88
N ALA A 29 -5.24 -6.35 -11.14
CA ALA A 29 -4.16 -6.17 -12.10
C ALA A 29 -4.66 -5.99 -13.54
N ILE A 30 -5.68 -6.74 -13.97
CA ILE A 30 -6.31 -6.59 -15.28
C ILE A 30 -6.91 -5.19 -15.42
N TYR A 31 -7.65 -4.72 -14.42
CA TYR A 31 -8.21 -3.37 -14.39
C TYR A 31 -7.11 -2.29 -14.46
N MET A 32 -6.06 -2.42 -13.62
CA MET A 32 -4.96 -1.48 -13.62
C MET A 32 -4.22 -1.42 -14.96
N LYS A 33 -3.99 -2.54 -15.62
CA LYS A 33 -3.38 -2.55 -16.96
C LYS A 33 -4.22 -1.76 -17.97
N LYS A 34 -5.54 -1.94 -17.99
CA LYS A 34 -6.45 -1.16 -18.85
C LYS A 34 -6.39 0.35 -18.57
N VAL A 35 -6.27 0.75 -17.30
CA VAL A 35 -6.09 2.16 -16.93
C VAL A 35 -4.74 2.68 -17.41
N LEU A 36 -3.68 1.90 -17.23
CA LEU A 36 -2.32 2.30 -17.61
C LEU A 36 -2.11 2.42 -19.13
N GLU A 37 -2.85 1.66 -19.93
CA GLU A 37 -2.87 1.81 -21.40
C GLU A 37 -3.42 3.18 -21.85
N GLN A 38 -4.26 3.82 -21.03
CA GLN A 38 -4.92 5.09 -21.35
C GLN A 38 -4.16 6.32 -20.85
N VAL A 39 -3.10 6.13 -20.06
CA VAL A 39 -2.34 7.23 -19.47
C VAL A 39 -0.86 7.15 -19.85
N PRO A 40 -0.18 8.27 -20.09
CA PRO A 40 1.25 8.27 -20.35
C PRO A 40 2.04 7.78 -19.14
N GLY A 41 2.99 6.89 -19.37
CA GLY A 41 3.85 6.35 -18.32
C GLY A 41 4.71 5.20 -18.80
N ASN A 42 5.31 4.47 -17.89
CA ASN A 42 6.15 3.30 -18.16
C ASN A 42 5.39 1.96 -18.00
N GLY A 43 4.05 1.99 -18.01
CA GLY A 43 3.21 0.81 -17.83
C GLY A 43 3.14 0.30 -16.38
N LYS A 44 3.70 1.04 -15.42
CA LYS A 44 3.62 0.74 -13.98
C LYS A 44 2.73 1.76 -13.26
N VAL A 45 2.18 1.37 -12.13
CA VAL A 45 1.49 2.30 -11.22
C VAL A 45 2.52 3.27 -10.64
N ASP A 46 2.26 4.58 -10.76
CA ASP A 46 3.21 5.59 -10.27
C ASP A 46 3.35 5.55 -8.74
N TYR A 47 2.22 5.44 -8.05
CA TYR A 47 2.15 5.34 -6.59
C TYR A 47 1.18 4.24 -6.19
N ALA A 48 1.63 3.31 -5.38
CA ALA A 48 0.78 2.40 -4.64
C ALA A 48 0.86 2.75 -3.14
N MET A 49 -0.23 2.60 -2.42
CA MET A 49 -0.29 2.86 -0.99
C MET A 49 -1.05 1.75 -0.30
N ILE A 50 -0.55 1.30 0.85
CA ILE A 50 -1.27 0.43 1.77
C ILE A 50 -1.67 1.27 2.97
N THR A 51 -2.99 1.39 3.20
CA THR A 51 -3.51 2.19 4.33
C THR A 51 -3.21 1.52 5.67
N HIS A 52 -3.36 0.20 5.74
CA HIS A 52 -3.01 -0.61 6.90
C HIS A 52 -2.87 -2.10 6.53
N PHE A 53 -2.45 -2.94 7.47
CA PHE A 53 -1.96 -4.28 7.17
C PHE A 53 -2.99 -5.41 7.32
N HIS A 54 -4.29 -5.14 7.28
CA HIS A 54 -5.30 -6.20 7.23
C HIS A 54 -5.38 -6.85 5.84
N ASP A 55 -5.90 -8.06 5.79
CA ASP A 55 -5.96 -8.89 4.60
C ASP A 55 -6.88 -8.31 3.51
N ASP A 56 -7.94 -7.65 3.89
CA ASP A 56 -8.86 -6.94 3.00
C ASP A 56 -8.29 -5.64 2.41
N HIS A 57 -7.09 -5.23 2.82
CA HIS A 57 -6.36 -4.06 2.30
C HIS A 57 -5.06 -4.42 1.57
N MET A 58 -4.34 -5.46 2.00
CA MET A 58 -3.04 -5.77 1.41
C MET A 58 -2.90 -7.19 0.85
N GLY A 59 -3.85 -8.08 1.11
CA GLY A 59 -3.78 -9.49 0.77
C GLY A 59 -3.49 -10.39 1.98
N ALA A 60 -3.63 -11.69 1.82
CA ALA A 60 -3.57 -12.67 2.89
C ALA A 60 -2.72 -13.90 2.54
N LYS A 61 -2.26 -14.61 3.56
CA LYS A 61 -1.60 -15.91 3.40
C LYS A 61 -2.55 -17.01 2.92
N LEU A 62 -3.83 -16.90 3.24
CA LEU A 62 -4.81 -17.91 2.86
C LEU A 62 -4.93 -18.02 1.33
N GLN A 63 -4.66 -19.21 0.80
CA GLN A 63 -4.65 -19.49 -0.65
C GLN A 63 -3.72 -18.58 -1.48
N MET A 64 -2.65 -18.10 -0.86
CA MET A 64 -1.60 -17.35 -1.53
C MET A 64 -1.01 -18.17 -2.70
N LEU A 65 -0.80 -17.52 -3.85
CA LEU A 65 -0.17 -18.16 -5.00
C LEU A 65 1.36 -18.20 -4.82
N PRO A 66 2.03 -19.23 -5.30
CA PRO A 66 3.48 -19.25 -5.31
C PRO A 66 4.03 -18.21 -6.29
N GLY A 67 4.92 -17.36 -5.82
CA GLY A 67 5.66 -16.42 -6.66
C GLY A 67 6.97 -17.02 -7.15
N LYS A 68 7.44 -16.57 -8.32
CA LYS A 68 8.73 -17.02 -8.89
C LYS A 68 9.95 -16.35 -8.24
N ASN A 69 9.74 -15.28 -7.49
CA ASN A 69 10.79 -14.39 -6.97
C ASN A 69 11.04 -14.56 -5.46
N GLY A 70 10.64 -15.71 -4.89
CA GLY A 70 10.93 -16.07 -3.50
C GLY A 70 9.93 -15.52 -2.46
N TYR A 71 8.80 -14.96 -2.89
CA TYR A 71 7.70 -14.51 -2.03
C TYR A 71 6.34 -14.95 -2.56
N GLY A 72 5.38 -15.05 -1.68
CA GLY A 72 4.01 -15.42 -2.03
C GLY A 72 3.20 -14.25 -2.60
N LEU A 73 2.24 -14.58 -3.46
CA LEU A 73 1.44 -13.64 -4.22
C LEU A 73 -0.01 -13.60 -3.72
N SER A 74 -0.42 -12.45 -3.17
CA SER A 74 -1.79 -12.13 -2.80
C SER A 74 -1.95 -10.62 -2.77
N GLY A 75 -3.12 -10.10 -3.10
CA GLY A 75 -3.39 -8.66 -3.02
C GLY A 75 -2.26 -7.79 -3.59
N ILE A 76 -1.66 -6.96 -2.75
CA ILE A 76 -0.64 -5.98 -3.14
C ILE A 76 0.60 -6.63 -3.79
N THR A 77 1.03 -7.81 -3.34
CA THR A 77 2.18 -8.50 -3.93
C THR A 77 1.83 -9.11 -5.29
N LEU A 78 0.60 -9.59 -5.48
CA LEU A 78 0.14 -10.13 -6.75
C LEU A 78 -0.03 -9.01 -7.80
N VAL A 79 -0.68 -7.91 -7.43
CA VAL A 79 -0.81 -6.76 -8.33
C VAL A 79 0.57 -6.18 -8.68
N GLY A 80 1.45 -6.06 -7.69
CA GLY A 80 2.81 -5.56 -7.90
C GLY A 80 3.66 -6.46 -8.80
N GLU A 81 3.48 -7.78 -8.73
CA GLU A 81 4.16 -8.72 -9.62
C GLU A 81 3.65 -8.62 -11.06
N LEU A 82 2.32 -8.44 -11.24
CA LEU A 82 1.68 -8.44 -12.57
C LEU A 82 1.74 -7.08 -13.28
N VAL A 83 1.80 -5.98 -12.54
CA VAL A 83 1.75 -4.61 -13.08
C VAL A 83 3.02 -3.83 -12.78
N GLY A 84 3.54 -3.96 -11.55
CA GLY A 84 4.68 -3.19 -11.04
C GLY A 84 4.28 -1.84 -10.46
N TYR A 85 5.11 -1.36 -9.53
CA TYR A 85 5.00 -0.06 -8.89
C TYR A 85 6.26 0.76 -9.09
N ASN A 86 6.13 2.07 -9.35
CA ASN A 86 7.26 2.99 -9.32
C ASN A 86 7.60 3.39 -7.87
N LYS A 87 6.58 3.60 -7.03
CA LYS A 87 6.72 3.86 -5.61
C LYS A 87 5.61 3.17 -4.81
N LEU A 88 5.98 2.56 -3.68
CA LEU A 88 5.05 2.03 -2.70
C LEU A 88 5.18 2.81 -1.39
N LEU A 89 4.05 3.11 -0.75
CA LEU A 89 3.97 3.74 0.56
C LEU A 89 3.22 2.83 1.52
N ASP A 90 3.73 2.73 2.74
CA ASP A 90 2.98 2.19 3.87
C ASP A 90 3.23 3.02 5.15
N ARG A 91 2.48 2.70 6.20
CA ARG A 91 2.54 3.43 7.47
C ARG A 91 3.79 3.12 8.32
N ALA A 92 4.53 2.04 8.07
CA ALA A 92 5.49 1.50 9.03
C ALA A 92 6.94 1.36 8.51
N TYR A 93 7.20 1.46 7.22
CA TYR A 93 8.54 1.37 6.63
C TYR A 93 9.49 2.40 7.25
N PRO A 94 10.79 2.10 7.46
CA PRO A 94 11.46 0.81 7.29
C PRO A 94 11.46 -0.05 8.58
N LYS A 95 10.99 0.50 9.70
CA LYS A 95 11.20 -0.11 11.02
C LYS A 95 10.17 -1.16 11.40
N TYR A 96 8.93 -0.98 10.94
CA TYR A 96 7.79 -1.85 11.25
C TYR A 96 7.62 -2.09 12.76
N ASP A 97 7.81 -1.03 13.57
CA ASP A 97 7.90 -1.12 15.03
C ASP A 97 6.82 -0.32 15.79
N PHE A 98 5.88 0.31 15.09
CA PHE A 98 4.79 1.04 15.74
C PHE A 98 3.44 0.32 15.59
N PRO A 99 2.67 0.12 16.68
CA PRO A 99 2.97 0.44 18.09
C PRO A 99 4.05 -0.46 18.70
N SER A 100 4.28 -1.64 18.15
CA SER A 100 5.41 -2.54 18.42
C SER A 100 5.65 -3.51 17.26
N LYS A 101 6.85 -4.05 17.13
CA LYS A 101 7.18 -5.07 16.11
C LYS A 101 6.24 -6.26 16.16
N LYS A 102 5.89 -6.74 17.36
CA LYS A 102 4.97 -7.86 17.55
C LYS A 102 3.57 -7.55 16.98
N LYS A 103 3.04 -6.36 17.25
CA LYS A 103 1.72 -5.94 16.75
C LYS A 103 1.71 -5.82 15.23
N VAL A 104 2.73 -5.20 14.63
CA VAL A 104 2.84 -5.11 13.17
C VAL A 104 2.94 -6.51 12.54
N ALA A 105 3.79 -7.38 13.05
CA ALA A 105 3.92 -8.75 12.54
C ALA A 105 2.63 -9.57 12.68
N SER A 106 1.81 -9.27 13.69
CA SER A 106 0.53 -9.95 13.92
C SER A 106 -0.67 -9.35 13.16
N ALA A 107 -0.52 -8.15 12.60
CA ALA A 107 -1.60 -7.45 11.90
C ALA A 107 -2.13 -8.25 10.69
N ASN A 108 -1.23 -8.94 9.98
CA ASN A 108 -1.58 -9.87 8.92
C ASN A 108 -0.73 -11.13 9.04
N LYS A 109 -1.16 -12.01 9.92
CA LYS A 109 -0.39 -13.16 10.38
C LYS A 109 0.06 -14.07 9.24
N GLY A 110 1.37 -14.14 9.06
CA GLY A 110 2.04 -14.98 8.07
C GLY A 110 2.11 -14.37 6.67
N PHE A 111 1.52 -13.21 6.39
CA PHE A 111 1.67 -12.52 5.11
C PHE A 111 2.68 -11.35 5.19
N MET A 112 2.89 -10.75 6.35
CA MET A 112 3.87 -9.67 6.52
C MET A 112 5.28 -10.07 6.10
N GLU A 113 5.69 -11.31 6.37
CA GLU A 113 7.00 -11.83 5.93
C GLU A 113 7.10 -11.87 4.39
N GLU A 114 6.07 -12.35 3.71
CA GLU A 114 6.02 -12.38 2.25
C GLU A 114 5.98 -10.97 1.64
N TYR A 115 5.26 -10.06 2.29
CA TYR A 115 5.26 -8.65 1.91
C TYR A 115 6.65 -8.01 2.04
N HIS A 116 7.40 -8.28 3.10
CA HIS A 116 8.76 -7.76 3.25
C HIS A 116 9.70 -8.30 2.16
N LYS A 117 9.66 -9.61 1.86
CA LYS A 117 10.42 -10.20 0.76
C LYS A 117 10.07 -9.56 -0.59
N PHE A 118 8.77 -9.32 -0.84
CA PHE A 118 8.31 -8.61 -2.03
C PHE A 118 8.90 -7.20 -2.10
N VAL A 119 8.83 -6.43 -1.02
CA VAL A 119 9.38 -5.06 -0.97
C VAL A 119 10.88 -5.06 -1.26
N GLU A 120 11.66 -5.93 -0.61
CA GLU A 120 13.10 -6.05 -0.84
C GLU A 120 13.42 -6.40 -2.29
N TYR A 121 12.72 -7.39 -2.86
CA TYR A 121 12.92 -7.78 -4.26
C TYR A 121 12.55 -6.64 -5.22
N GLN A 122 11.40 -6.02 -5.06
CA GLN A 122 10.96 -4.94 -5.94
C GLN A 122 11.86 -3.70 -5.83
N MET A 123 12.38 -3.40 -4.65
CA MET A 123 13.37 -2.33 -4.46
C MET A 123 14.67 -2.66 -5.21
N SER A 124 15.14 -3.90 -5.22
CA SER A 124 16.30 -4.32 -6.04
C SER A 124 16.06 -4.16 -7.55
N LYS A 125 14.79 -4.09 -7.98
CA LYS A 125 14.36 -3.81 -9.37
C LYS A 125 14.00 -2.35 -9.62
N GLY A 126 14.29 -1.46 -8.66
CA GLY A 126 14.14 -0.01 -8.82
C GLY A 126 12.83 0.58 -8.28
N MET A 127 11.94 -0.19 -7.67
CA MET A 127 10.81 0.36 -6.93
C MET A 127 11.32 1.20 -5.75
N LYS A 128 10.70 2.36 -5.52
CA LYS A 128 10.95 3.16 -4.32
C LYS A 128 9.98 2.75 -3.22
N MET A 129 10.47 2.69 -1.98
CA MET A 129 9.64 2.45 -0.80
C MET A 129 9.77 3.61 0.18
N GLU A 130 8.66 4.13 0.69
CA GLU A 130 8.63 5.22 1.65
C GLU A 130 7.59 4.97 2.74
N GLN A 131 7.90 5.42 3.97
CA GLN A 131 6.89 5.54 5.00
C GLN A 131 5.94 6.69 4.66
N PHE A 132 4.64 6.48 4.87
CA PHE A 132 3.65 7.54 4.81
C PHE A 132 3.91 8.58 5.92
N LYS A 133 4.22 9.80 5.53
CA LYS A 133 4.60 10.90 6.45
C LYS A 133 3.46 11.89 6.58
N VAL A 134 2.90 11.99 7.78
CA VAL A 134 1.83 12.95 8.08
C VAL A 134 2.31 14.39 7.84
N GLY A 135 1.47 15.21 7.22
CA GLY A 135 1.78 16.58 6.85
C GLY A 135 2.54 16.75 5.54
N ALA A 136 3.08 15.67 4.94
CA ALA A 136 3.84 15.75 3.71
C ALA A 136 2.98 16.10 2.49
N LEU A 137 3.56 16.92 1.58
CA LEU A 137 3.00 17.31 0.27
C LEU A 137 3.82 16.76 -0.89
N ASN A 138 4.92 16.09 -0.61
CA ASN A 138 5.91 15.75 -1.62
C ASN A 138 6.04 14.25 -1.91
N GLN A 139 5.27 13.42 -1.22
CA GLN A 139 5.31 11.97 -1.43
C GLN A 139 4.51 11.52 -2.64
N ILE A 140 3.36 12.16 -2.90
CA ILE A 140 2.49 11.88 -4.05
C ILE A 140 2.35 13.18 -4.85
N LYS A 141 2.81 13.17 -6.09
CA LYS A 141 2.83 14.35 -6.97
C LYS A 141 2.32 13.99 -8.36
N MET A 142 1.87 14.98 -9.11
CA MET A 142 1.63 14.80 -10.54
C MET A 142 2.93 14.37 -11.22
N VAL A 143 2.93 13.22 -11.88
CA VAL A 143 4.10 12.70 -12.60
C VAL A 143 4.24 13.36 -13.96
N LYS A 144 3.12 13.53 -14.68
CA LYS A 144 3.09 14.24 -15.96
C LYS A 144 2.99 15.74 -15.72
N ASN A 145 3.92 16.50 -16.32
CA ASN A 145 3.97 17.97 -16.26
C ASN A 145 3.92 18.55 -14.82
N PRO A 146 4.76 18.07 -13.88
CA PRO A 146 4.64 18.41 -12.46
C PRO A 146 4.74 19.93 -12.22
N LYS A 147 5.52 20.66 -13.04
CA LYS A 147 5.65 22.11 -12.93
C LYS A 147 4.35 22.85 -13.27
N ALA A 148 3.61 22.40 -14.29
CA ALA A 148 2.34 23.00 -14.69
C ALA A 148 1.24 22.85 -13.64
N TYR A 149 1.32 21.82 -12.82
CA TYR A 149 0.33 21.50 -11.80
C TYR A 149 0.77 21.82 -10.36
N ALA A 150 1.99 22.31 -10.16
CA ALA A 150 2.57 22.53 -8.83
C ALA A 150 1.74 23.43 -7.88
N LYS A 151 0.92 24.33 -8.46
CA LYS A 151 0.01 25.22 -7.71
C LYS A 151 -1.47 24.90 -7.90
N LYS A 152 -1.80 23.84 -8.65
CA LYS A 152 -3.18 23.47 -9.04
C LYS A 152 -3.63 22.14 -8.48
N PHE A 153 -2.69 21.31 -8.03
CA PHE A 153 -2.94 19.99 -7.54
C PHE A 153 -1.98 19.66 -6.41
N GLU A 154 -2.52 19.25 -5.28
CA GLU A 154 -1.74 18.70 -4.17
C GLU A 154 -2.45 17.51 -3.53
N ILE A 155 -1.68 16.58 -3.01
CA ILE A 155 -2.13 15.55 -2.10
C ILE A 155 -1.34 15.72 -0.81
N ARG A 156 -2.05 15.96 0.28
CA ARG A 156 -1.49 16.09 1.61
C ARG A 156 -1.84 14.86 2.45
N ASN A 157 -0.85 14.33 3.12
CA ASN A 157 -1.01 13.23 4.06
C ASN A 157 -1.57 13.78 5.38
N LEU A 158 -2.79 13.42 5.73
CA LEU A 158 -3.48 14.02 6.87
C LEU A 158 -3.24 13.30 8.18
N ALA A 159 -3.25 11.97 8.18
CA ALA A 159 -3.16 11.18 9.40
C ALA A 159 -2.48 9.83 9.15
N ALA A 160 -1.75 9.32 10.13
CA ALA A 160 -1.26 7.96 10.23
C ALA A 160 -0.65 7.70 11.62
N ASN A 161 -0.67 6.46 12.08
CA ASN A 161 -0.01 6.04 13.32
C ASN A 161 -0.39 6.90 14.55
N GLY A 162 -1.65 7.29 14.65
CA GLY A 162 -2.14 8.13 15.73
C GLY A 162 -1.63 9.57 15.70
N GLN A 163 -1.03 10.00 14.61
CA GLN A 163 -0.65 11.39 14.36
C GLN A 163 -1.62 12.02 13.36
N VAL A 164 -1.90 13.31 13.53
CA VAL A 164 -2.75 14.10 12.64
C VAL A 164 -2.03 15.40 12.28
N TRP A 165 -2.13 15.82 11.03
CA TRP A 165 -1.61 17.10 10.57
C TRP A 165 -2.31 18.28 11.26
N THR A 166 -1.55 19.27 11.71
CA THR A 166 -2.05 20.42 12.49
C THR A 166 -2.69 21.55 11.66
N GLY A 167 -2.75 21.39 10.33
CA GLY A 167 -3.16 22.49 9.44
C GLY A 167 -2.03 23.45 9.09
N LYS A 168 -0.82 23.31 9.65
CA LYS A 168 0.30 24.26 9.45
C LYS A 168 1.58 23.56 8.94
N GLY A 169 2.05 23.96 7.76
CA GLY A 169 3.28 23.41 7.16
C GLY A 169 3.25 21.89 7.07
N THR A 170 4.25 21.22 7.62
CA THR A 170 4.34 19.76 7.71
C THR A 170 4.20 19.26 9.16
N LYS A 171 3.72 20.10 10.08
CA LYS A 171 3.61 19.75 11.49
C LYS A 171 2.49 18.74 11.72
N ALA A 172 2.79 17.71 12.49
CA ALA A 172 1.84 16.70 12.96
C ALA A 172 1.81 16.66 14.48
N GLU A 173 0.67 16.34 15.04
CA GLU A 173 0.46 16.15 16.48
C GLU A 173 0.01 14.74 16.77
N LYS A 174 0.48 14.19 17.88
CA LYS A 174 0.04 12.90 18.38
C LYS A 174 -1.31 13.08 19.07
N GLN A 175 -2.37 12.59 18.44
CA GLN A 175 -3.74 12.65 18.98
C GLN A 175 -4.03 11.46 19.90
N TYR A 176 -3.47 10.29 19.62
CA TYR A 176 -3.64 9.14 20.49
C TYR A 176 -2.74 9.23 21.71
N LYS A 177 -3.35 9.34 22.88
CA LYS A 177 -2.68 9.44 24.20
C LYS A 177 -2.82 8.16 25.04
N GLY A 178 -3.52 7.15 24.54
CA GLY A 178 -3.77 5.90 25.23
C GLY A 178 -2.62 4.90 25.18
N ASP A 179 -2.87 3.71 25.70
CA ASP A 179 -1.91 2.61 25.71
C ASP A 179 -1.67 2.09 24.29
N PRO A 180 -0.42 2.16 23.77
CA PRO A 180 -0.10 1.64 22.44
C PRO A 180 -0.39 0.15 22.27
N THR A 181 -0.48 -0.61 23.34
CA THR A 181 -0.78 -2.05 23.29
C THR A 181 -2.24 -2.35 22.92
N LEU A 182 -3.13 -1.38 23.14
CA LEU A 182 -4.55 -1.45 22.80
C LEU A 182 -4.83 -1.00 21.36
N PHE A 183 -3.83 -0.50 20.66
CA PHE A 183 -3.95 -0.09 19.27
C PHE A 183 -4.25 -1.29 18.37
N ASP A 184 -5.32 -1.24 17.63
CA ASP A 184 -5.53 -2.15 16.52
C ASP A 184 -5.00 -1.55 15.20
N GLU A 185 -5.04 -2.34 14.14
CA GLU A 185 -4.48 -1.95 12.86
C GLU A 185 -5.31 -0.84 12.18
N ASN A 186 -6.64 -0.83 12.38
CA ASN A 186 -7.51 0.19 11.81
C ASN A 186 -7.20 1.59 12.37
N VAL A 187 -6.85 1.67 13.66
CA VAL A 187 -6.47 2.94 14.31
C VAL A 187 -5.14 3.49 13.78
N ASN A 188 -4.30 2.62 13.22
CA ASN A 188 -3.01 2.98 12.63
C ASN A 188 -3.08 3.32 11.13
N SER A 189 -4.25 3.20 10.50
CA SER A 189 -4.44 3.51 9.08
C SER A 189 -3.93 4.89 8.67
N CYS A 190 -3.60 5.03 7.42
CA CYS A 190 -3.27 6.30 6.78
C CYS A 190 -4.15 6.61 5.56
#